data_5489c7550638873b982b33c694ff1a23
#
_entry.id   5489c7550638873b982b33c694ff1a23
#
_cell.length_a   1.000
_cell.length_b   1.000
_cell.length_c   1.000
_cell.angle_alpha   90.00
_cell.angle_beta   90.00
_cell.angle_gamma   90.00
#
_symmetry.space_group_name_H-M   'P 1'
#
loop_
_entity.id
_entity.type
_entity.pdbx_description
1 polymer ?
#
loop_
_entity_poly.entity_id
_entity_poly.type
_entity_poly.pdbx_seq_one_letter_code
_entity_poly.pdbx_strand_id
1 'polypeptide(L)'
;MIRISFILLAAVAAAVALVATGPIAAAPPVVKGTVGPGVTISLTSGGKKVKSLKAGVRYRFEVTDKSSAHDFRLSGPGVNRAITGVGFVGKKSATFTLRRGTYRFVCDPHATVMKG
;
A
#
# COMPACT_ATOMS: atom_id res chain seq x y z
N MET A 1 56.60 -22.91 52.85
CA MET A 1 55.36 -23.26 52.10
C MET A 1 55.01 -22.07 51.21
N ILE A 2 55.14 -22.23 49.91
CA ILE A 2 54.76 -21.20 48.94
C ILE A 2 53.34 -21.48 48.49
N ARG A 3 52.39 -20.57 48.79
CA ARG A 3 51.01 -20.63 48.27
C ARG A 3 50.97 -19.90 46.96
N ILE A 4 50.77 -20.61 45.85
CA ILE A 4 50.56 -20.06 44.56
C ILE A 4 49.05 -19.90 44.41
N SER A 5 48.56 -18.64 44.46
CA SER A 5 47.18 -18.32 44.19
C SER A 5 47.04 -18.07 42.65
N PHE A 6 46.32 -18.96 41.98
CA PHE A 6 45.90 -18.73 40.61
C PHE A 6 44.69 -17.81 40.62
N ILE A 7 44.86 -16.59 40.13
CA ILE A 7 43.75 -15.70 39.85
C ILE A 7 43.22 -16.09 38.48
N LEU A 8 42.06 -16.73 38.47
CA LEU A 8 41.32 -16.98 37.24
C LEU A 8 40.74 -15.64 36.78
N LEU A 9 41.33 -15.05 35.76
CA LEU A 9 40.74 -13.91 35.07
C LEU A 9 39.68 -14.46 34.14
N ALA A 10 38.41 -14.39 34.54
CA ALA A 10 37.30 -14.69 33.65
C ALA A 10 37.16 -13.53 32.67
N ALA A 11 37.60 -13.72 31.44
CA ALA A 11 37.33 -12.80 30.36
C ALA A 11 35.84 -12.93 29.98
N VAL A 12 35.05 -11.96 30.40
CA VAL A 12 33.65 -11.84 29.92
C VAL A 12 33.72 -11.26 28.51
N ALA A 13 33.62 -12.13 27.51
CA ALA A 13 33.44 -11.69 26.14
C ALA A 13 32.03 -11.11 26.02
N ALA A 14 31.88 -9.80 26.04
CA ALA A 14 30.65 -9.13 25.68
C ALA A 14 30.42 -9.32 24.17
N ALA A 15 29.51 -10.21 23.79
CA ALA A 15 29.07 -10.33 22.40
C ALA A 15 28.26 -9.08 22.07
N VAL A 16 28.86 -8.13 21.36
CA VAL A 16 28.13 -7.00 20.79
C VAL A 16 27.40 -7.54 19.56
N ALA A 17 26.10 -7.76 19.70
CA ALA A 17 25.25 -8.07 18.56
C ALA A 17 25.16 -6.80 17.68
N LEU A 18 25.87 -6.79 16.57
CA LEU A 18 25.69 -5.78 15.52
C LEU A 18 24.33 -5.99 14.88
N VAL A 19 23.35 -5.21 15.32
CA VAL A 19 22.08 -5.08 14.60
C VAL A 19 22.41 -4.27 13.36
N ALA A 20 22.35 -4.90 12.18
CA ALA A 20 22.49 -4.19 10.93
C ALA A 20 21.31 -3.23 10.78
N THR A 21 21.54 -1.94 11.01
CA THR A 21 20.60 -0.87 10.69
C THR A 21 20.74 -0.56 9.21
N GLY A 22 20.09 -1.38 8.34
CA GLY A 22 19.88 -1.03 6.95
C GLY A 22 18.75 0.00 6.82
N PRO A 23 18.65 0.75 5.71
CA PRO A 23 17.52 1.61 5.46
C PRO A 23 16.25 0.76 5.44
N ILE A 24 15.32 1.05 6.36
CA ILE A 24 13.99 0.46 6.34
C ILE A 24 13.27 1.09 5.15
N ALA A 25 12.85 0.26 4.18
CA ALA A 25 12.03 0.75 3.09
C ALA A 25 10.75 1.37 3.66
N ALA A 26 10.49 2.63 3.31
CA ALA A 26 9.26 3.29 3.69
C ALA A 26 8.05 2.52 3.14
N ALA A 27 6.97 2.45 3.91
CA ALA A 27 5.72 1.89 3.44
C ALA A 27 5.24 2.67 2.21
N PRO A 28 4.63 2.02 1.20
CA PRO A 28 4.08 2.72 0.05
C PRO A 28 3.06 3.78 0.48
N PRO A 29 3.07 4.97 -0.14
CA PRO A 29 2.03 5.95 0.10
C PRO A 29 0.66 5.37 -0.27
N VAL A 30 -0.35 5.71 0.54
CA VAL A 30 -1.70 5.19 0.40
C VAL A 30 -2.56 6.16 -0.40
N VAL A 31 -3.26 5.62 -1.38
CA VAL A 31 -4.31 6.31 -2.13
C VAL A 31 -5.62 5.61 -1.81
N LYS A 32 -6.63 6.37 -1.39
CA LYS A 32 -7.92 5.82 -0.98
C LYS A 32 -8.93 5.91 -2.10
N GLY A 33 -9.49 4.76 -2.49
CA GLY A 33 -10.64 4.66 -3.37
C GLY A 33 -11.90 4.41 -2.57
N THR A 34 -13.01 5.01 -2.98
CA THR A 34 -14.32 4.75 -2.41
C THR A 34 -15.33 4.59 -3.53
N VAL A 35 -16.14 3.54 -3.45
CA VAL A 35 -17.24 3.31 -4.37
C VAL A 35 -18.53 3.08 -3.60
N GLY A 36 -19.58 3.82 -3.99
CA GLY A 36 -20.82 3.91 -3.24
C GLY A 36 -20.70 4.75 -1.95
N PRO A 37 -21.79 4.89 -1.16
CA PRO A 37 -23.13 4.46 -1.52
C PRO A 37 -23.71 5.25 -2.71
N GLY A 38 -24.70 4.67 -3.39
CA GLY A 38 -25.26 5.28 -4.59
C GLY A 38 -24.28 5.27 -5.77
N VAL A 39 -24.52 6.13 -6.73
CA VAL A 39 -23.74 6.21 -7.99
C VAL A 39 -22.55 7.15 -7.79
N THR A 40 -21.65 6.79 -6.88
CA THR A 40 -20.47 7.60 -6.52
C THR A 40 -19.20 6.78 -6.55
N ILE A 41 -18.12 7.38 -7.05
CA ILE A 41 -16.77 6.82 -7.03
C ILE A 41 -15.78 7.95 -6.84
N SER A 42 -14.75 7.70 -6.04
CA SER A 42 -13.72 8.72 -5.77
C SER A 42 -12.36 8.10 -5.50
N LEU A 43 -11.33 8.89 -5.73
CA LEU A 43 -9.96 8.57 -5.40
C LEU A 43 -9.34 9.78 -4.69
N THR A 44 -8.86 9.56 -3.47
CA THR A 44 -8.31 10.62 -2.63
C THR A 44 -6.94 10.26 -2.08
N SER A 45 -6.17 11.29 -1.77
CA SER A 45 -4.90 11.19 -1.08
C SER A 45 -4.80 12.33 -0.06
N GLY A 46 -4.59 11.98 1.21
CA GLY A 46 -4.58 12.98 2.28
C GLY A 46 -5.89 13.79 2.37
N GLY A 47 -7.03 13.19 2.07
CA GLY A 47 -8.35 13.81 2.09
C GLY A 47 -8.67 14.70 0.87
N LYS A 48 -7.79 14.79 -0.11
CA LYS A 48 -7.98 15.59 -1.34
C LYS A 48 -8.15 14.68 -2.55
N LYS A 49 -8.96 15.12 -3.53
CA LYS A 49 -9.10 14.41 -4.79
C LYS A 49 -7.76 14.28 -5.50
N VAL A 50 -7.44 13.08 -5.96
CA VAL A 50 -6.24 12.83 -6.74
C VAL A 50 -6.43 13.35 -8.15
N LYS A 51 -5.53 14.25 -8.57
CA LYS A 51 -5.46 14.77 -9.96
C LYS A 51 -4.29 14.15 -10.71
N SER A 52 -3.20 13.89 -10.00
CA SER A 52 -2.01 13.25 -10.55
C SER A 52 -1.26 12.48 -9.46
N LEU A 53 -0.53 11.46 -9.88
CA LEU A 53 0.40 10.68 -9.07
C LEU A 53 1.76 10.65 -9.77
N LYS A 54 2.81 10.35 -9.02
CA LYS A 54 4.17 10.32 -9.55
C LYS A 54 4.45 8.99 -10.26
N ALA A 55 4.95 9.05 -11.48
CA ALA A 55 5.45 7.88 -12.18
C ALA A 55 6.67 7.29 -11.46
N GLY A 56 6.79 5.96 -11.46
CA GLY A 56 7.88 5.24 -10.81
C GLY A 56 7.72 5.06 -9.30
N VAL A 57 6.70 5.65 -8.69
CA VAL A 57 6.39 5.48 -7.28
C VAL A 57 5.42 4.32 -7.11
N ARG A 58 5.69 3.51 -6.09
CA ARG A 58 4.81 2.41 -5.71
C ARG A 58 3.74 2.92 -4.77
N TYR A 59 2.48 2.87 -5.20
CA TYR A 59 1.31 3.28 -4.41
C TYR A 59 0.49 2.08 -3.97
N ARG A 60 -0.03 2.14 -2.74
CA ARG A 60 -1.04 1.23 -2.25
C ARG A 60 -2.41 1.87 -2.42
N PHE A 61 -3.24 1.25 -3.24
CA PHE A 61 -4.64 1.63 -3.41
C PHE A 61 -5.47 0.85 -2.40
N GLU A 62 -6.07 1.58 -1.47
CA GLU A 62 -6.96 1.03 -0.46
C GLU A 62 -8.38 1.42 -0.81
N VAL A 63 -9.18 0.43 -1.24
CA VAL A 63 -10.53 0.65 -1.73
C VAL A 63 -11.55 0.22 -0.71
N THR A 64 -12.46 1.12 -0.37
CA THR A 64 -13.66 0.85 0.41
C THR A 64 -14.84 0.77 -0.56
N ASP A 65 -15.40 -0.44 -0.69
CA ASP A 65 -16.57 -0.72 -1.51
C ASP A 65 -17.80 -0.84 -0.60
N LYS A 66 -18.74 0.08 -0.78
CA LYS A 66 -19.94 0.20 0.06
C LYS A 66 -21.18 -0.41 -0.57
N SER A 67 -21.07 -1.01 -1.76
CA SER A 67 -22.21 -1.55 -2.47
C SER A 67 -21.86 -2.79 -3.28
N SER A 68 -22.65 -3.85 -3.12
CA SER A 68 -22.55 -5.06 -3.92
C SER A 68 -22.91 -4.89 -5.40
N ALA A 69 -23.49 -3.74 -5.76
CA ALA A 69 -23.86 -3.41 -7.14
C ALA A 69 -22.72 -2.72 -7.92
N HIS A 70 -21.63 -2.41 -7.27
CA HIS A 70 -20.50 -1.67 -7.83
C HIS A 70 -19.19 -2.47 -7.77
N ASP A 71 -18.22 -2.01 -8.54
CA ASP A 71 -16.83 -2.43 -8.43
C ASP A 71 -15.90 -1.21 -8.52
N PHE A 72 -14.63 -1.41 -8.24
CA PHE A 72 -13.59 -0.39 -8.42
C PHE A 72 -12.49 -0.97 -9.30
N ARG A 73 -12.47 -0.55 -10.56
CA ARG A 73 -11.44 -0.92 -11.53
C ARG A 73 -10.48 0.23 -11.74
N LEU A 74 -9.20 -0.06 -11.62
CA LEU A 74 -8.11 0.83 -12.04
C LEU A 74 -7.52 0.32 -13.35
N SER A 75 -7.41 1.21 -14.34
CA SER A 75 -6.81 0.88 -15.63
C SER A 75 -5.92 2.01 -16.14
N GLY A 76 -4.87 1.62 -16.85
CA GLY A 76 -3.89 2.51 -17.44
C GLY A 76 -2.64 1.71 -17.82
N PRO A 77 -1.52 2.38 -18.15
CA PRO A 77 -0.29 1.69 -18.53
C PRO A 77 0.14 0.68 -17.49
N GLY A 78 0.20 -0.61 -17.87
CA GLY A 78 0.64 -1.70 -17.01
C GLY A 78 -0.36 -2.13 -15.92
N VAL A 79 -1.55 -1.55 -15.86
CA VAL A 79 -2.58 -1.88 -14.87
C VAL A 79 -3.95 -2.00 -15.54
N ASN A 80 -4.63 -3.11 -15.27
CA ASN A 80 -6.04 -3.30 -15.55
C ASN A 80 -6.61 -4.26 -14.53
N ARG A 81 -7.14 -3.71 -13.44
CA ARG A 81 -7.54 -4.53 -12.30
C ARG A 81 -8.78 -4.01 -11.60
N ALA A 82 -9.74 -4.88 -11.40
CA ALA A 82 -10.81 -4.67 -10.45
C ALA A 82 -10.24 -4.94 -9.04
N ILE A 83 -9.99 -3.89 -8.28
CA ILE A 83 -9.49 -3.99 -6.90
C ILE A 83 -10.59 -4.57 -6.01
N THR A 84 -11.83 -4.09 -6.20
CA THR A 84 -13.03 -4.73 -5.68
C THR A 84 -13.92 -5.17 -6.83
N GLY A 85 -14.55 -6.32 -6.71
CA GLY A 85 -15.46 -6.85 -7.72
C GLY A 85 -16.93 -6.56 -7.39
N VAL A 86 -17.79 -6.67 -8.40
CA VAL A 86 -19.25 -6.65 -8.20
C VAL A 86 -19.63 -7.82 -7.28
N GLY A 87 -20.51 -7.55 -6.31
CA GLY A 87 -20.90 -8.51 -5.29
C GLY A 87 -20.06 -8.43 -3.99
N PHE A 88 -18.91 -7.75 -4.00
CA PHE A 88 -18.10 -7.55 -2.83
C PHE A 88 -18.47 -6.26 -2.09
N VAL A 89 -18.53 -6.33 -0.77
CA VAL A 89 -18.66 -5.18 0.14
C VAL A 89 -17.59 -5.27 1.18
N GLY A 90 -16.84 -4.19 1.40
CA GLY A 90 -15.76 -4.13 2.37
C GLY A 90 -14.55 -3.37 1.85
N LYS A 91 -13.38 -3.72 2.35
CA LYS A 91 -12.10 -3.09 1.97
C LYS A 91 -11.17 -4.12 1.32
N LYS A 92 -10.55 -3.71 0.23
CA LYS A 92 -9.44 -4.42 -0.41
C LYS A 92 -8.35 -3.43 -0.79
N SER A 93 -7.13 -3.91 -0.86
CA SER A 93 -6.00 -3.11 -1.33
C SER A 93 -5.21 -3.84 -2.40
N ALA A 94 -4.58 -3.06 -3.27
CA ALA A 94 -3.62 -3.53 -4.23
C ALA A 94 -2.52 -2.49 -4.39
N THR A 95 -1.30 -2.94 -4.66
CA THR A 95 -0.14 -2.07 -4.76
C THR A 95 0.39 -2.12 -6.19
N PHE A 96 0.62 -0.94 -6.76
CA PHE A 96 1.12 -0.79 -8.13
C PHE A 96 2.24 0.24 -8.18
N THR A 97 3.24 -0.04 -9.01
CA THR A 97 4.19 0.99 -9.45
C THR A 97 3.65 1.59 -10.74
N LEU A 98 3.26 2.85 -10.69
CA LEU A 98 2.62 3.51 -11.82
C LEU A 98 3.66 3.96 -12.84
N ARG A 99 3.31 3.83 -14.10
CA ARG A 99 4.07 4.35 -15.24
C ARG A 99 3.52 5.71 -15.68
N ARG A 100 4.32 6.45 -16.43
CA ARG A 100 3.84 7.67 -17.06
C ARG A 100 2.67 7.36 -18.00
N GLY A 101 1.60 8.14 -17.91
CA GLY A 101 0.41 8.01 -18.75
C GLY A 101 -0.87 8.38 -18.01
N THR A 102 -1.98 8.12 -18.64
CA THR A 102 -3.31 8.39 -18.09
C THR A 102 -3.91 7.13 -17.50
N TYR A 103 -4.40 7.26 -16.28
CA TYR A 103 -5.10 6.21 -15.57
C TYR A 103 -6.56 6.59 -15.37
N ARG A 104 -7.43 5.58 -15.36
CA ARG A 104 -8.85 5.72 -15.09
C ARG A 104 -9.24 4.80 -13.93
N PHE A 105 -10.15 5.28 -13.11
CA PHE A 105 -10.87 4.43 -12.18
C PHE A 105 -12.36 4.50 -12.51
N VAL A 106 -13.01 3.34 -12.56
CA VAL A 106 -14.40 3.21 -12.98
C VAL A 106 -15.12 2.13 -12.18
N CYS A 107 -16.43 2.25 -12.09
CA CYS A 107 -17.32 1.14 -11.80
C CYS A 107 -17.80 0.55 -13.13
N ASP A 108 -17.46 -0.70 -13.42
CA ASP A 108 -17.76 -1.32 -14.71
C ASP A 108 -19.25 -1.30 -15.08
N PRO A 109 -20.19 -1.67 -14.18
CA PRO A 109 -21.62 -1.60 -14.49
C PRO A 109 -22.14 -0.19 -14.77
N HIS A 110 -21.43 0.84 -14.30
CA HIS A 110 -21.86 2.24 -14.38
C HIS A 110 -20.76 3.14 -14.97
N ALA A 111 -19.99 2.64 -15.92
CA ALA A 111 -18.79 3.29 -16.43
C ALA A 111 -19.00 4.66 -17.08
N THR A 112 -20.25 4.97 -17.48
CA THR A 112 -20.59 6.28 -18.06
C THR A 112 -20.73 7.39 -17.02
N VAL A 113 -21.02 7.05 -15.77
CA VAL A 113 -21.31 8.01 -14.69
C VAL A 113 -20.40 7.85 -13.47
N MET A 114 -19.93 6.64 -13.18
CA MET A 114 -19.01 6.34 -12.09
C MET A 114 -17.60 6.17 -12.63
N LYS A 115 -16.90 7.27 -12.77
CA LYS A 115 -15.55 7.32 -13.38
C LYS A 115 -14.74 8.53 -12.91
N GLY A 116 -13.44 8.38 -13.01
CA GLY A 116 -12.47 9.45 -12.81
C GLY A 116 -11.10 9.13 -13.34
#